data_9b4cae3ae639fd2c8d04fe131af62f51
#
_entry.id   9b4cae3ae639fd2c8d04fe131af62f51
#
_cell.length_a   1.000
_cell.length_b   1.000
_cell.length_c   1.000
_cell.angle_alpha   90.00
_cell.angle_beta   90.00
_cell.angle_gamma   90.00
#
_symmetry.space_group_name_H-M   'P 1'
#
loop_
_entity.id
_entity.type
_entity.pdbx_description
1 polymer ?
#
loop_
_entity_poly.entity_id
_entity_poly.type
_entity_poly.pdbx_seq_one_letter_code
_entity_poly.pdbx_strand_id
1 'polypeptide(L)'
;MAGRLFLVAAATVVLIVCAVGWTGRANAAPDPYWPIPPVWCPGGGTMTSWGGYCDGTPYPDGTKWHMDSFVAPFVGRVWNPIVCVVHPAPAPPPLAPPTGCGRG
;
A
#
# COMPACT_ATOMS: atom_id res chain seq x y z
N MET A 1 -30.92 -9.04 42.68
CA MET A 1 -30.52 -7.68 42.36
C MET A 1 -29.07 -7.55 41.96
N ALA A 2 -28.15 -8.21 42.63
CA ALA A 2 -26.73 -8.17 42.24
C ALA A 2 -26.47 -8.70 40.83
N GLY A 3 -27.24 -9.73 40.38
CA GLY A 3 -27.07 -10.30 39.05
C GLY A 3 -27.42 -9.34 37.89
N ARG A 4 -28.33 -8.40 38.10
CA ARG A 4 -28.67 -7.43 37.05
C ARG A 4 -27.56 -6.42 36.84
N LEU A 5 -26.88 -6.00 37.89
CA LEU A 5 -25.74 -5.09 37.78
C LEU A 5 -24.57 -5.71 37.02
N PHE A 6 -24.32 -7.01 37.28
CA PHE A 6 -23.28 -7.73 36.54
C PHE A 6 -23.56 -7.83 35.06
N LEU A 7 -24.80 -8.10 34.64
CA LEU A 7 -25.18 -8.19 33.24
C LEU A 7 -24.99 -6.88 32.50
N VAL A 8 -25.36 -5.75 33.11
CA VAL A 8 -25.20 -4.44 32.50
C VAL A 8 -23.72 -4.07 32.34
N ALA A 9 -22.90 -4.34 33.35
CA ALA A 9 -21.46 -4.08 33.27
C ALA A 9 -20.78 -4.90 32.17
N ALA A 10 -21.12 -6.19 32.04
CA ALA A 10 -20.57 -7.04 31.00
C ALA A 10 -20.91 -6.54 29.58
N ALA A 11 -22.16 -6.13 29.35
CA ALA A 11 -22.59 -5.60 28.07
C ALA A 11 -21.83 -4.31 27.69
N THR A 12 -21.63 -3.42 28.66
CA THR A 12 -20.88 -2.18 28.43
C THR A 12 -19.44 -2.45 28.04
N VAL A 13 -18.76 -3.38 28.70
CA VAL A 13 -17.38 -3.75 28.40
C VAL A 13 -17.24 -4.30 26.97
N VAL A 14 -18.17 -5.16 26.55
CA VAL A 14 -18.16 -5.72 25.19
C VAL A 14 -18.29 -4.61 24.14
N LEU A 15 -19.18 -3.65 24.34
CA LEU A 15 -19.35 -2.54 23.41
C LEU A 15 -18.10 -1.67 23.29
N ILE A 16 -17.41 -1.38 24.39
CA ILE A 16 -16.17 -0.60 24.37
C ILE A 16 -15.08 -1.33 23.58
N VAL A 17 -14.91 -2.63 23.78
CA VAL A 17 -13.91 -3.44 23.07
C VAL A 17 -14.17 -3.43 21.56
N CYS A 18 -15.42 -3.59 21.14
CA CYS A 18 -15.79 -3.54 19.72
C CYS A 18 -15.47 -2.18 19.09
N ALA A 19 -15.78 -1.08 19.80
CA ALA A 19 -15.51 0.26 19.31
C ALA A 19 -14.02 0.54 19.12
N VAL A 20 -13.19 0.12 20.07
CA VAL A 20 -11.73 0.28 19.98
C VAL A 20 -11.15 -0.53 18.82
N GLY A 21 -11.58 -1.78 18.64
CA GLY A 21 -11.13 -2.60 17.53
C GLY A 21 -11.50 -2.01 16.16
N TRP A 22 -12.68 -1.47 16.02
CA TRP A 22 -13.12 -0.82 14.80
C TRP A 22 -12.29 0.43 14.50
N THR A 23 -12.07 1.30 15.47
CA THR A 23 -11.27 2.53 15.32
C THR A 23 -9.84 2.21 14.93
N GLY A 24 -9.23 1.18 15.52
CA GLY A 24 -7.87 0.76 15.19
C GLY A 24 -7.72 0.35 13.72
N ARG A 25 -8.71 -0.34 13.14
CA ARG A 25 -8.69 -0.72 11.73
C ARG A 25 -8.84 0.49 10.81
N ALA A 26 -9.68 1.44 11.15
CA ALA A 26 -9.93 2.62 10.34
C ALA A 26 -8.69 3.52 10.20
N ASN A 27 -7.76 3.46 11.16
CA ASN A 27 -6.56 4.29 11.21
C ASN A 27 -5.29 3.56 10.77
N ALA A 28 -5.39 2.33 10.22
CA ALA A 28 -4.23 1.61 9.73
C ALA A 28 -3.66 2.28 8.48
N ALA A 29 -2.36 2.59 8.50
CA ALA A 29 -1.68 3.18 7.35
C ALA A 29 -1.45 2.13 6.26
N PRO A 30 -1.44 2.51 4.96
CA PRO A 30 -1.07 1.61 3.88
C PRO A 30 0.39 1.14 4.01
N ASP A 31 0.70 -0.01 3.40
CA ASP A 31 2.06 -0.52 3.34
C ASP A 31 2.96 0.46 2.56
N PRO A 32 4.04 1.01 3.16
CA PRO A 32 4.91 1.96 2.48
C PRO A 32 5.71 1.35 1.33
N TYR A 33 5.84 0.04 1.28
CA TYR A 33 6.60 -0.63 0.22
C TYR A 33 5.74 -1.02 -0.98
N TRP A 34 4.44 -1.10 -0.83
CA TRP A 34 3.53 -1.53 -1.89
C TRP A 34 2.77 -0.34 -2.47
N PRO A 35 3.02 0.07 -3.73
CA PRO A 35 2.31 1.19 -4.33
C PRO A 35 0.89 0.81 -4.72
N ILE A 36 -0.02 1.78 -4.62
CA ILE A 36 -1.42 1.65 -5.03
C ILE A 36 -1.74 2.83 -5.95
N PRO A 37 -1.47 2.71 -7.25
CA PRO A 37 -1.69 3.83 -8.15
C PRO A 37 -3.18 4.16 -8.33
N PRO A 38 -3.53 5.42 -8.57
CA PRO A 38 -2.66 6.60 -8.55
C PRO A 38 -2.52 7.24 -7.17
N VAL A 39 -3.19 6.68 -6.14
CA VAL A 39 -3.42 7.37 -4.87
C VAL A 39 -2.32 7.19 -3.83
N TRP A 40 -1.50 6.14 -3.97
CA TRP A 40 -0.46 5.83 -2.99
C TRP A 40 0.83 5.43 -3.70
N CYS A 41 1.76 6.39 -3.82
CA CYS A 41 3.08 6.19 -4.42
C CYS A 41 4.15 6.71 -3.46
N PRO A 42 4.40 6.00 -2.34
CA PRO A 42 5.27 6.51 -1.26
C PRO A 42 6.73 6.67 -1.66
N GLY A 43 7.19 5.93 -2.68
CA GLY A 43 8.54 6.07 -3.22
C GLY A 43 8.65 7.07 -4.35
N GLY A 44 7.56 7.72 -4.71
CA GLY A 44 7.49 8.68 -5.78
C GLY A 44 6.60 8.22 -6.93
N GLY A 45 6.09 9.17 -7.68
CA GLY A 45 5.24 8.87 -8.82
C GLY A 45 4.98 10.12 -9.63
N THR A 46 4.59 9.91 -10.88
CA THR A 46 4.16 11.00 -11.76
C THR A 46 3.10 10.49 -12.73
N MET A 47 2.20 11.39 -13.10
CA MET A 47 1.13 11.12 -14.05
C MET A 47 1.17 12.21 -15.11
N THR A 48 1.28 11.81 -16.37
CA THR A 48 1.24 12.71 -17.52
C THR A 48 0.14 12.28 -18.47
N SER A 49 -0.09 13.10 -19.52
CA SER A 49 -1.04 12.75 -20.58
C SER A 49 -0.62 11.51 -21.39
N TRP A 50 0.64 11.11 -21.31
CA TRP A 50 1.21 10.03 -22.12
C TRP A 50 1.46 8.77 -21.32
N GLY A 51 1.79 8.91 -20.05
CA GLY A 51 2.13 7.79 -19.18
C GLY A 51 2.41 8.24 -17.76
N GLY A 52 3.13 7.42 -17.02
CA GLY A 52 3.48 7.72 -15.64
C GLY A 52 4.06 6.53 -14.92
N TYR A 53 4.35 6.72 -13.65
CA TYR A 53 4.84 5.64 -12.79
C TYR A 53 4.36 5.83 -11.35
N CYS A 54 4.41 4.76 -10.58
CA CYS A 54 4.07 4.76 -9.16
C CYS A 54 4.97 3.75 -8.45
N ASP A 55 5.76 4.23 -7.49
CA ASP A 55 6.76 3.43 -6.80
C ASP A 55 6.43 3.30 -5.33
N GLY A 56 6.81 2.15 -4.75
CA GLY A 56 6.86 1.97 -3.31
C GLY A 56 8.16 2.55 -2.73
N THR A 57 8.20 2.69 -1.41
CA THR A 57 9.41 3.10 -0.70
C THR A 57 10.53 2.08 -0.96
N PRO A 58 11.76 2.52 -1.27
CA PRO A 58 12.87 1.59 -1.45
C PRO A 58 13.17 0.78 -0.19
N TYR A 59 13.47 -0.50 -0.38
CA TYR A 59 13.98 -1.37 0.68
C TYR A 59 15.44 -1.06 0.99
N PRO A 60 15.92 -1.41 2.20
CA PRO A 60 17.34 -1.20 2.53
C PRO A 60 18.34 -1.93 1.62
N ASP A 61 17.91 -2.96 0.92
CA ASP A 61 18.76 -3.72 -0.01
C ASP A 61 18.95 -3.05 -1.38
N GLY A 62 18.37 -1.87 -1.59
CA GLY A 62 18.48 -1.16 -2.86
C GLY A 62 17.51 -1.64 -3.92
N THR A 63 16.34 -2.12 -3.52
CA THR A 63 15.26 -2.51 -4.44
C THR A 63 13.96 -1.79 -4.08
N LYS A 64 13.04 -1.70 -5.04
CA LYS A 64 11.72 -1.13 -4.80
C LYS A 64 10.69 -1.74 -5.75
N TRP A 65 9.42 -1.71 -5.33
CA TRP A 65 8.31 -2.04 -6.21
C TRP A 65 8.01 -0.87 -7.14
N HIS A 66 7.79 -1.17 -8.40
CA HIS A 66 7.62 -0.17 -9.46
C HIS A 66 6.49 -0.58 -10.39
N MET A 67 5.66 0.41 -10.76
CA MET A 67 4.61 0.25 -11.76
C MET A 67 4.71 1.39 -12.77
N ASP A 68 4.62 1.04 -14.05
CA ASP A 68 4.52 2.00 -15.14
C ASP A 68 3.10 2.05 -15.68
N SER A 69 2.74 3.18 -16.26
CA SER A 69 1.47 3.33 -16.97
C SER A 69 1.68 3.97 -18.33
N PHE A 70 0.74 3.69 -19.21
CA PHE A 70 0.65 4.35 -20.52
C PHE A 70 -0.81 4.70 -20.80
N VAL A 71 -1.03 5.61 -21.73
CA VAL A 71 -2.38 6.00 -22.14
C VAL A 71 -2.68 5.35 -23.48
N ALA A 72 -3.67 4.46 -23.48
CA ALA A 72 -4.13 3.76 -24.68
C ALA A 72 -5.32 4.50 -25.30
N PRO A 73 -5.38 4.64 -26.64
CA PRO A 73 -6.53 5.26 -27.30
C PRO A 73 -7.84 4.58 -26.95
N PHE A 74 -8.87 5.37 -26.65
CA PHE A 74 -10.23 4.92 -26.32
C PHE A 74 -10.38 4.10 -25.03
N VAL A 75 -9.27 3.72 -24.40
CA VAL A 75 -9.26 2.94 -23.16
C VAL A 75 -8.92 3.80 -21.95
N GLY A 76 -7.99 4.74 -22.12
CA GLY A 76 -7.46 5.55 -21.04
C GLY A 76 -6.17 5.00 -20.47
N ARG A 77 -5.88 5.32 -19.21
CA ARG A 77 -4.65 4.90 -18.56
C ARG A 77 -4.66 3.42 -18.22
N VAL A 78 -3.58 2.74 -18.61
CA VAL A 78 -3.37 1.32 -18.33
C VAL A 78 -2.12 1.18 -17.48
N TRP A 79 -2.20 0.45 -16.38
CA TRP A 79 -1.08 0.16 -15.51
C TRP A 79 -0.51 -1.21 -15.84
N ASN A 80 0.81 -1.25 -16.07
CA ASN A 80 1.52 -2.52 -16.26
C ASN A 80 1.61 -3.27 -14.92
N PRO A 81 1.84 -4.60 -14.95
CA PRO A 81 2.02 -5.35 -13.73
C PRO A 81 3.17 -4.80 -12.88
N ILE A 82 3.02 -4.88 -11.55
CA ILE A 82 4.05 -4.47 -10.62
C ILE A 82 5.31 -5.32 -10.78
N VAL A 83 6.47 -4.68 -10.73
CA VAL A 83 7.78 -5.36 -10.83
C VAL A 83 8.71 -4.84 -9.74
N CYS A 84 9.65 -5.67 -9.33
CA CYS A 84 10.71 -5.29 -8.42
C CYS A 84 11.92 -4.83 -9.23
N VAL A 85 12.42 -3.64 -8.95
CA VAL A 85 13.52 -3.01 -9.70
C VAL A 85 14.63 -2.54 -8.77
N VAL A 86 15.81 -2.31 -9.34
CA VAL A 86 16.94 -1.74 -8.61
C VAL A 86 16.73 -0.25 -8.38
N HIS A 87 17.12 0.24 -7.19
CA HIS A 87 17.06 1.64 -6.82
C HIS A 87 18.34 2.06 -6.06
N PRO A 88 18.98 3.19 -6.38
CA PRO A 88 18.66 4.09 -7.48
C PRO A 88 19.21 3.57 -8.83
N ALA A 89 18.51 3.87 -9.91
CA ALA A 89 18.94 3.53 -11.25
C ALA A 89 18.31 4.47 -12.28
N PRO A 90 18.95 4.72 -13.44
CA PRO A 90 18.34 5.50 -14.51
C PRO A 90 17.11 4.76 -15.09
N ALA A 91 16.18 5.53 -15.64
CA ALA A 91 15.00 4.97 -16.29
C ALA A 91 15.33 4.42 -17.70
N PRO A 92 14.81 3.24 -18.12
CA PRO A 92 14.03 2.32 -17.29
C PRO A 92 14.93 1.55 -16.31
N PRO A 93 14.53 1.42 -15.05
CA PRO A 93 15.36 0.71 -14.08
C PRO A 93 15.41 -0.78 -14.37
N PRO A 94 16.58 -1.43 -14.18
CA PRO A 94 16.69 -2.87 -14.38
C PRO A 94 15.92 -3.66 -13.32
N LEU A 95 15.49 -4.86 -13.70
CA LEU A 95 14.83 -5.76 -12.77
C LEU A 95 15.80 -6.16 -11.63
N ALA A 96 15.26 -6.23 -10.43
CA ALA A 96 16.02 -6.65 -9.26
C ALA A 96 16.15 -8.18 -9.19
N PRO A 97 17.14 -8.69 -8.42
CA PRO A 97 17.24 -10.13 -8.17
C PRO A 97 15.98 -10.70 -7.52
N PRO A 98 15.75 -12.03 -7.61
CA PRO A 98 14.56 -12.66 -7.02
C PRO A 98 14.42 -12.48 -5.51
N THR A 99 15.51 -12.15 -4.81
CA THR A 99 15.51 -11.87 -3.36
C THR A 99 15.15 -10.43 -3.02
N GLY A 100 14.99 -9.55 -4.00
CA GLY A 100 14.65 -8.14 -3.78
C GLY A 100 13.19 -7.93 -3.34
N CYS A 101 12.88 -6.71 -2.91
CA CYS A 101 11.55 -6.28 -2.50
C CYS A 101 10.91 -7.17 -1.42
N GLY A 102 11.72 -7.59 -0.44
CA GLY A 102 11.23 -8.40 0.66
C GLY A 102 10.86 -9.84 0.31
N ARG A 103 11.27 -10.34 -0.87
CA ARG A 103 10.95 -11.70 -1.33
C ARG A 103 11.95 -12.75 -0.88
N GLY A 104 13.09 -12.31 -0.37
CA GLY A 104 14.17 -13.20 0.05
C GLY A 104 14.01 -13.77 1.43
#